data_2dd13bdbb63111576bfec1f4f1d2858c
#
_entry.id   2dd13bdbb63111576bfec1f4f1d2858c
#
_cell.length_a   1.000
_cell.length_b   1.000
_cell.length_c   1.000
_cell.angle_alpha   90.00
_cell.angle_beta   90.00
_cell.angle_gamma   90.00
#
_symmetry.space_group_name_H-M   'P 1'
#
loop_
_entity.id
_entity.type
_entity.pdbx_description
1 polymer ?
#
loop_
_entity_poly.entity_id
_entity_poly.type
_entity_poly.pdbx_seq_one_letter_code
_entity_poly.pdbx_strand_id
1 'polypeptide(L)'
;MRYLPKQLAILCGWLMAMFSGFSCAKDLIVGGYPSYPPVEMRDPATGKSVGFDIDFAAELAQEMGVKITFSETAFAQLIPSLQTGRLDFFLSAMNDTAERQKHLTFVDYLRSGTQLMVLSSAAVQGNTLKDYCGKKIAASRATNIIAQLNEWSDKHCTQAGLTKMNVVGAENNIDARMQLKQNRVDAMAQDSLTIPYIQQIEKGVFTTVDQPINFSYMGMGVSSDNVPLQKNLQQALQKMIDDGRYAALLKKWNLPEVSAVPAALINSKPATAL
;
A
#
# COMPACT_ATOMS: atom_id res chain seq x y z
N MET A 1 -44.87 67.21 18.00
CA MET A 1 -43.64 66.66 18.64
C MET A 1 -43.96 65.31 19.21
N ARG A 2 -43.57 64.21 18.53
CA ARG A 2 -43.72 62.80 19.01
C ARG A 2 -42.35 62.13 18.94
N TYR A 3 -41.80 61.81 20.08
CA TYR A 3 -40.58 61.07 20.24
C TYR A 3 -40.81 59.59 19.90
N LEU A 4 -40.12 59.03 18.90
CA LEU A 4 -40.02 57.58 18.67
C LEU A 4 -38.87 57.06 19.57
N PRO A 5 -39.08 55.88 20.24
CA PRO A 5 -38.07 55.34 21.13
C PRO A 5 -36.92 54.67 20.35
N LYS A 6 -35.68 55.02 20.75
CA LYS A 6 -34.40 54.50 20.23
C LYS A 6 -34.08 53.03 20.59
N GLN A 7 -35.06 52.21 20.95
CA GLN A 7 -34.81 50.87 21.47
C GLN A 7 -35.04 49.74 20.44
N LEU A 8 -35.39 50.05 19.16
CA LEU A 8 -35.65 49.01 18.16
C LEU A 8 -34.46 48.71 17.24
N ALA A 9 -33.34 49.42 17.40
CA ALA A 9 -32.14 49.23 16.54
C ALA A 9 -31.12 48.21 17.05
N ILE A 10 -31.27 47.70 18.29
CA ILE A 10 -30.26 46.79 18.91
C ILE A 10 -30.60 45.31 18.74
N LEU A 11 -31.86 44.93 18.38
CA LEU A 11 -32.25 43.52 18.24
C LEU A 11 -31.94 42.90 16.86
N CYS A 12 -31.65 43.70 15.82
CA CYS A 12 -31.27 43.18 14.51
C CYS A 12 -29.81 42.80 14.32
N GLY A 13 -28.92 43.22 15.26
CA GLY A 13 -27.46 42.99 15.17
C GLY A 13 -27.00 41.59 15.61
N TRP A 14 -27.83 40.82 16.32
CA TRP A 14 -27.38 39.53 16.91
C TRP A 14 -27.84 38.28 16.18
N LEU A 15 -28.58 38.40 15.05
CA LEU A 15 -29.06 37.27 14.28
C LEU A 15 -28.19 36.90 13.06
N MET A 16 -27.08 37.63 12.81
CA MET A 16 -26.20 37.38 11.67
C MET A 16 -24.91 36.62 12.00
N ALA A 17 -24.72 36.12 13.22
CA ALA A 17 -23.46 35.47 13.66
C ALA A 17 -23.53 33.93 13.72
N MET A 18 -24.57 33.25 13.21
CA MET A 18 -24.68 31.78 13.24
C MET A 18 -24.80 31.13 11.85
N PHE A 19 -24.29 31.76 10.80
CA PHE A 19 -23.90 31.03 9.61
C PHE A 19 -22.43 30.63 9.73
N SER A 20 -22.11 29.81 10.74
CA SER A 20 -20.90 28.99 10.68
C SER A 20 -21.02 28.10 9.45
N GLY A 21 -20.29 28.47 8.38
CA GLY A 21 -20.32 27.77 7.13
C GLY A 21 -20.11 26.29 7.39
N PHE A 22 -21.11 25.47 7.11
CA PHE A 22 -20.92 24.07 6.83
C PHE A 22 -19.95 24.04 5.64
N SER A 23 -18.67 23.97 5.92
CA SER A 23 -17.68 23.55 4.92
C SER A 23 -18.13 22.17 4.49
N CYS A 24 -18.76 22.06 3.34
CA CYS A 24 -19.09 20.77 2.75
C CYS A 24 -17.73 20.10 2.53
N ALA A 25 -17.38 19.18 3.43
CA ALA A 25 -16.15 18.42 3.31
C ALA A 25 -16.20 17.73 1.94
N LYS A 26 -15.23 18.01 1.08
CA LYS A 26 -15.15 17.43 -0.27
C LYS A 26 -15.07 15.91 -0.12
N ASP A 27 -16.00 15.18 -0.77
CA ASP A 27 -15.87 13.74 -0.89
C ASP A 27 -14.56 13.41 -1.62
N LEU A 28 -13.75 12.52 -1.07
CA LEU A 28 -12.50 12.07 -1.68
C LEU A 28 -12.70 10.72 -2.35
N ILE A 29 -12.12 10.54 -3.54
CA ILE A 29 -12.11 9.28 -4.27
C ILE A 29 -10.74 8.62 -4.04
N VAL A 30 -10.73 7.48 -3.33
CA VAL A 30 -9.52 6.68 -3.12
C VAL A 30 -9.48 5.50 -4.09
N GLY A 31 -8.36 5.35 -4.79
CA GLY A 31 -8.09 4.19 -5.64
C GLY A 31 -7.50 3.02 -4.86
N GLY A 32 -7.90 1.80 -5.23
CA GLY A 32 -7.32 0.57 -4.69
C GLY A 32 -7.53 -0.62 -5.61
N TYR A 33 -6.74 -1.68 -5.39
CA TYR A 33 -6.74 -2.89 -6.20
C TYR A 33 -7.05 -4.13 -5.35
N PRO A 34 -8.32 -4.61 -5.28
CA PRO A 34 -8.76 -5.67 -4.37
C PRO A 34 -8.30 -7.08 -4.80
N SER A 35 -7.00 -7.22 -5.07
CA SER A 35 -6.33 -8.48 -5.46
C SER A 35 -5.01 -8.67 -4.72
N TYR A 36 -4.85 -8.01 -3.56
CA TYR A 36 -3.64 -8.00 -2.74
C TYR A 36 -3.97 -8.31 -1.26
N PRO A 37 -4.47 -9.53 -0.95
CA PRO A 37 -4.85 -9.90 0.41
C PRO A 37 -3.63 -10.03 1.34
N PRO A 38 -3.74 -9.67 2.64
CA PRO A 38 -4.97 -9.20 3.31
C PRO A 38 -5.11 -7.66 3.27
N VAL A 39 -4.26 -6.96 2.49
CA VAL A 39 -4.27 -5.50 2.39
C VAL A 39 -5.53 -5.02 1.68
N GLU A 40 -5.80 -5.59 0.51
CA GLU A 40 -7.02 -5.35 -0.26
C GLU A 40 -7.49 -6.64 -0.93
N MET A 41 -8.73 -7.02 -0.69
CA MET A 41 -9.32 -8.21 -1.30
C MET A 41 -10.83 -8.08 -1.47
N ARG A 42 -11.41 -8.98 -2.25
CA ARG A 42 -12.86 -9.17 -2.27
C ARG A 42 -13.26 -10.21 -1.24
N ASP A 43 -14.25 -9.88 -0.44
CA ASP A 43 -14.92 -10.84 0.42
C ASP A 43 -15.67 -11.85 -0.47
N PRO A 44 -15.36 -13.15 -0.41
CA PRO A 44 -15.98 -14.16 -1.27
C PRO A 44 -17.49 -14.29 -1.06
N ALA A 45 -18.00 -13.98 0.13
CA ALA A 45 -19.42 -14.12 0.47
C ALA A 45 -20.26 -12.94 -0.02
N THR A 46 -19.70 -11.72 0.03
CA THR A 46 -20.44 -10.49 -0.24
C THR A 46 -20.02 -9.80 -1.55
N GLY A 47 -18.88 -10.16 -2.11
CA GLY A 47 -18.27 -9.51 -3.27
C GLY A 47 -17.75 -8.09 -2.99
N LYS A 48 -17.84 -7.60 -1.75
CA LYS A 48 -17.37 -6.27 -1.37
C LYS A 48 -15.86 -6.24 -1.20
N SER A 49 -15.25 -5.08 -1.46
CA SER A 49 -13.86 -4.83 -1.12
C SER A 49 -13.69 -4.75 0.39
N VAL A 50 -12.76 -5.50 0.93
CA VAL A 50 -12.37 -5.58 2.34
C VAL A 50 -10.85 -5.66 2.45
N GLY A 51 -10.30 -5.43 3.62
CA GLY A 51 -8.86 -5.50 3.84
C GLY A 51 -8.37 -4.37 4.72
N PHE A 52 -7.08 -4.42 5.02
CA PHE A 52 -6.42 -3.39 5.82
C PHE A 52 -6.66 -1.99 5.23
N ASP A 53 -6.46 -1.80 3.93
CA ASP A 53 -6.60 -0.50 3.26
C ASP A 53 -8.04 0.04 3.29
N ILE A 54 -9.04 -0.84 3.26
CA ILE A 54 -10.45 -0.42 3.35
C ILE A 54 -10.77 0.13 4.74
N ASP A 55 -10.35 -0.59 5.79
CA ASP A 55 -10.54 -0.14 7.17
C ASP A 55 -9.67 1.09 7.46
N PHE A 56 -8.45 1.12 6.95
CA PHE A 56 -7.54 2.26 7.10
C PHE A 56 -8.11 3.52 6.44
N ALA A 57 -8.69 3.41 5.24
CA ALA A 57 -9.39 4.52 4.57
C ALA A 57 -10.60 5.02 5.39
N ALA A 58 -11.32 4.12 6.06
CA ALA A 58 -12.44 4.50 6.92
C ALA A 58 -11.96 5.29 8.16
N GLU A 59 -10.87 4.87 8.79
CA GLU A 59 -10.27 5.60 9.91
C GLU A 59 -9.70 6.96 9.47
N LEU A 60 -9.03 7.03 8.32
CA LEU A 60 -8.60 8.30 7.73
C LEU A 60 -9.78 9.25 7.47
N ALA A 61 -10.87 8.73 6.91
CA ALA A 61 -12.08 9.52 6.66
C ALA A 61 -12.65 10.11 7.95
N GLN A 62 -12.72 9.31 9.02
CA GLN A 62 -13.17 9.75 10.34
C GLN A 62 -12.24 10.80 10.92
N GLU A 63 -10.92 10.58 10.87
CA GLU A 63 -9.93 11.50 11.43
C GLU A 63 -9.92 12.85 10.71
N MET A 64 -10.06 12.83 9.38
CA MET A 64 -10.06 14.03 8.54
C MET A 64 -11.43 14.73 8.49
N GLY A 65 -12.51 14.12 9.01
CA GLY A 65 -13.87 14.65 8.92
C GLY A 65 -14.39 14.75 7.47
N VAL A 66 -13.98 13.83 6.59
CA VAL A 66 -14.37 13.78 5.18
C VAL A 66 -15.07 12.47 4.87
N LYS A 67 -15.76 12.40 3.72
CA LYS A 67 -16.23 11.14 3.17
C LYS A 67 -15.20 10.62 2.16
N ILE A 68 -14.85 9.33 2.26
CA ILE A 68 -14.02 8.63 1.29
C ILE A 68 -14.87 7.61 0.54
N THR A 69 -14.78 7.62 -0.79
CA THR A 69 -15.39 6.63 -1.67
C THR A 69 -14.29 5.80 -2.33
N PHE A 70 -14.36 4.48 -2.16
CA PHE A 70 -13.37 3.56 -2.72
C PHE A 70 -13.68 3.27 -4.19
N SER A 71 -12.68 3.45 -5.07
CA SER A 71 -12.73 3.18 -6.51
C SER A 71 -11.79 2.05 -6.87
N GLU A 72 -12.35 0.92 -7.28
CA GLU A 72 -11.54 -0.21 -7.74
C GLU A 72 -10.80 0.16 -9.02
N THR A 73 -9.49 0.09 -8.96
CA THR A 73 -8.59 0.50 -10.04
C THR A 73 -7.46 -0.51 -10.17
N ALA A 74 -7.21 -1.02 -11.36
CA ALA A 74 -6.09 -1.93 -11.58
C ALA A 74 -4.78 -1.29 -11.13
N PHE A 75 -3.89 -2.04 -10.47
CA PHE A 75 -2.66 -1.53 -9.86
C PHE A 75 -1.83 -0.67 -10.82
N ALA A 76 -1.66 -1.11 -12.07
CA ALA A 76 -0.93 -0.37 -13.10
C ALA A 76 -1.63 0.93 -13.54
N GLN A 77 -2.92 1.11 -13.20
CA GLN A 77 -3.71 2.29 -13.55
C GLN A 77 -3.85 3.29 -12.40
N LEU A 78 -3.34 2.99 -11.20
CA LEU A 78 -3.45 3.89 -10.04
C LEU A 78 -2.76 5.24 -10.30
N ILE A 79 -1.51 5.23 -10.73
CA ILE A 79 -0.75 6.47 -11.05
C ILE A 79 -1.39 7.24 -12.22
N PRO A 80 -1.70 6.64 -13.38
CA PRO A 80 -2.42 7.35 -14.45
C PRO A 80 -3.77 7.92 -14.02
N SER A 81 -4.51 7.22 -13.17
CA SER A 81 -5.81 7.70 -12.67
C SER A 81 -5.67 8.87 -11.70
N LEU A 82 -4.63 8.88 -10.87
CA LEU A 82 -4.27 10.01 -10.02
C LEU A 82 -3.89 11.24 -10.87
N GLN A 83 -3.02 11.06 -11.86
CA GLN A 83 -2.54 12.14 -12.73
C GLN A 83 -3.67 12.80 -13.55
N THR A 84 -4.70 12.02 -13.90
CA THR A 84 -5.87 12.53 -14.64
C THR A 84 -6.98 13.06 -13.73
N GLY A 85 -6.78 13.09 -12.40
CA GLY A 85 -7.75 13.60 -11.43
C GLY A 85 -8.98 12.70 -11.25
N ARG A 86 -8.94 11.45 -11.70
CA ARG A 86 -9.99 10.45 -11.43
C ARG A 86 -9.94 9.92 -9.99
N LEU A 87 -8.78 10.03 -9.35
CA LEU A 87 -8.55 9.71 -7.95
C LEU A 87 -7.99 10.95 -7.25
N ASP A 88 -8.39 11.19 -6.02
CA ASP A 88 -7.76 12.20 -5.17
C ASP A 88 -6.46 11.66 -4.54
N PHE A 89 -6.45 10.37 -4.17
CA PHE A 89 -5.28 9.61 -3.75
C PHE A 89 -5.52 8.11 -3.98
N PHE A 90 -4.52 7.28 -3.74
CA PHE A 90 -4.69 5.83 -3.76
C PHE A 90 -3.96 5.17 -2.59
N LEU A 91 -4.45 3.98 -2.23
CA LEU A 91 -3.82 3.02 -1.34
C LEU A 91 -3.20 1.88 -2.18
N SER A 92 -3.25 0.62 -1.75
CA SER A 92 -2.73 -0.56 -2.46
C SER A 92 -1.26 -0.89 -2.19
N ALA A 93 -0.74 -0.49 -1.03
CA ALA A 93 0.62 -0.78 -0.60
C ALA A 93 1.67 -0.60 -1.73
N MET A 94 1.56 0.51 -2.47
CA MET A 94 2.48 0.80 -3.56
C MET A 94 3.84 1.22 -3.02
N ASN A 95 4.91 0.52 -3.44
CA ASN A 95 6.27 0.87 -3.04
C ASN A 95 6.62 2.30 -3.43
N ASP A 96 7.10 3.07 -2.44
CA ASP A 96 7.67 4.40 -2.61
C ASP A 96 9.07 4.28 -3.22
N THR A 97 9.17 4.53 -4.52
CA THR A 97 10.42 4.47 -5.27
C THR A 97 10.78 5.83 -5.84
N ALA A 98 12.09 6.13 -5.95
CA ALA A 98 12.57 7.37 -6.55
C ALA A 98 12.00 7.63 -7.97
N GLU A 99 11.74 6.57 -8.73
CA GLU A 99 11.13 6.70 -10.06
C GLU A 99 9.68 7.18 -9.96
N ARG A 100 8.90 6.59 -9.06
CA ARG A 100 7.50 6.99 -8.84
C ARG A 100 7.38 8.38 -8.24
N GLN A 101 8.30 8.77 -7.34
CA GLN A 101 8.35 10.11 -6.74
C GLN A 101 8.52 11.24 -7.76
N LYS A 102 8.97 10.95 -8.99
CA LYS A 102 8.99 11.94 -10.08
C LYS A 102 7.59 12.34 -10.54
N HIS A 103 6.58 11.54 -10.24
CA HIS A 103 5.22 11.66 -10.77
C HIS A 103 4.16 11.95 -9.72
N LEU A 104 4.47 11.69 -8.45
CA LEU A 104 3.54 11.86 -7.31
C LEU A 104 4.33 11.93 -6.00
N THR A 105 3.62 12.25 -4.93
CA THR A 105 4.15 12.23 -3.56
C THR A 105 3.55 11.05 -2.81
N PHE A 106 4.36 10.37 -2.00
CA PHE A 106 3.91 9.30 -1.12
C PHE A 106 3.80 9.78 0.34
N VAL A 107 2.73 9.37 1.01
CA VAL A 107 2.63 9.37 2.48
C VAL A 107 2.71 7.92 2.92
N ASP A 108 3.85 7.54 3.50
CA ASP A 108 4.15 6.14 3.79
C ASP A 108 3.39 5.62 4.99
N TYR A 109 2.75 4.47 4.83
CA TYR A 109 1.90 3.87 5.85
C TYR A 109 2.14 2.38 6.09
N LEU A 110 2.96 1.74 5.27
CA LEU A 110 3.42 0.36 5.44
C LEU A 110 4.87 0.23 4.97
N ARG A 111 5.52 -0.87 5.29
CA ARG A 111 6.79 -1.29 4.69
C ARG A 111 6.84 -2.79 4.49
N SER A 112 7.54 -3.23 3.46
CA SER A 112 7.72 -4.65 3.15
C SER A 112 9.04 -4.90 2.45
N GLY A 113 9.53 -6.12 2.54
CA GLY A 113 10.67 -6.61 1.78
C GLY A 113 10.22 -7.52 0.63
N THR A 114 11.12 -7.74 -0.34
CA THR A 114 10.93 -8.73 -1.38
C THR A 114 11.30 -10.10 -0.85
N GLN A 115 10.43 -11.10 -1.00
CA GLN A 115 10.66 -12.46 -0.55
C GLN A 115 10.31 -13.48 -1.64
N LEU A 116 11.13 -14.52 -1.76
CA LEU A 116 10.83 -15.68 -2.59
C LEU A 116 9.90 -16.63 -1.88
N MET A 117 8.96 -17.18 -2.64
CA MET A 117 8.05 -18.23 -2.26
C MET A 117 8.16 -19.38 -3.26
N VAL A 118 8.17 -20.62 -2.73
CA VAL A 118 8.33 -21.85 -3.50
C VAL A 118 7.27 -22.85 -3.10
N LEU A 119 7.06 -23.89 -3.91
CA LEU A 119 6.25 -25.04 -3.49
C LEU A 119 6.95 -25.76 -2.33
N SER A 120 6.21 -26.11 -1.29
CA SER A 120 6.75 -26.84 -0.13
C SER A 120 7.39 -28.17 -0.54
N SER A 121 6.87 -28.82 -1.59
CA SER A 121 7.44 -30.04 -2.18
C SER A 121 8.81 -29.82 -2.85
N ALA A 122 9.12 -28.58 -3.25
CA ALA A 122 10.37 -28.21 -3.90
C ALA A 122 11.38 -27.55 -2.94
N ALA A 123 10.99 -27.25 -1.71
CA ALA A 123 11.84 -26.55 -0.70
C ALA A 123 13.11 -27.33 -0.33
N VAL A 124 13.20 -28.60 -0.68
CA VAL A 124 14.41 -29.44 -0.47
C VAL A 124 15.57 -29.01 -1.39
N GLN A 125 15.33 -28.16 -2.40
CA GLN A 125 16.34 -27.75 -3.38
C GLN A 125 17.22 -26.57 -2.94
N GLY A 126 16.90 -25.89 -1.84
CA GLY A 126 17.69 -24.78 -1.30
C GLY A 126 16.90 -23.90 -0.34
N ASN A 127 17.57 -23.40 0.70
CA ASN A 127 16.97 -22.57 1.75
C ASN A 127 17.44 -21.11 1.70
N THR A 128 18.37 -20.77 0.80
CA THR A 128 18.90 -19.41 0.65
C THR A 128 18.61 -18.84 -0.74
N LEU A 129 18.53 -17.54 -0.85
CA LEU A 129 18.36 -16.87 -2.15
C LEU A 129 19.43 -17.30 -3.16
N LYS A 130 20.66 -17.58 -2.71
CA LYS A 130 21.79 -17.97 -3.57
C LYS A 130 21.55 -19.30 -4.28
N ASP A 131 20.76 -20.20 -3.69
CA ASP A 131 20.41 -21.50 -4.30
C ASP A 131 19.50 -21.33 -5.52
N TYR A 132 18.92 -20.14 -5.69
CA TYR A 132 18.08 -19.78 -6.84
C TYR A 132 18.84 -19.04 -7.94
N CYS A 133 20.17 -18.94 -7.87
CA CYS A 133 21.00 -18.52 -8.99
C CYS A 133 20.83 -19.50 -10.17
N GLY A 134 20.56 -18.96 -11.37
CA GLY A 134 20.24 -19.75 -12.57
C GLY A 134 18.81 -20.27 -12.66
N LYS A 135 18.01 -20.15 -11.59
CA LYS A 135 16.61 -20.58 -11.55
C LYS A 135 15.67 -19.55 -12.16
N LYS A 136 14.50 -20.03 -12.58
CA LYS A 136 13.46 -19.19 -13.18
C LYS A 136 12.50 -18.69 -12.11
N ILE A 137 12.36 -17.36 -11.97
CA ILE A 137 11.61 -16.73 -10.90
C ILE A 137 10.55 -15.81 -11.51
N ALA A 138 9.27 -16.00 -11.18
CA ALA A 138 8.20 -15.09 -11.60
C ALA A 138 8.01 -13.95 -10.59
N ALA A 139 7.79 -12.74 -11.10
CA ALA A 139 7.36 -11.59 -10.30
C ALA A 139 6.40 -10.72 -11.13
N SER A 140 5.51 -9.99 -10.47
CA SER A 140 4.59 -9.08 -11.17
C SER A 140 5.34 -7.97 -11.91
N ARG A 141 5.05 -7.79 -13.20
CA ARG A 141 5.65 -6.73 -14.02
C ARG A 141 5.25 -5.32 -13.61
N ALA A 142 4.18 -5.17 -12.84
CA ALA A 142 3.69 -3.88 -12.36
C ALA A 142 4.42 -3.39 -11.08
N THR A 143 5.33 -4.21 -10.52
CA THR A 143 6.10 -3.91 -9.31
C THR A 143 7.57 -3.64 -9.64
N ASN A 144 8.32 -3.14 -8.66
CA ASN A 144 9.77 -2.97 -8.76
C ASN A 144 10.57 -4.24 -8.41
N ILE A 145 9.90 -5.35 -8.05
CA ILE A 145 10.53 -6.60 -7.57
C ILE A 145 11.45 -7.20 -8.65
N ILE A 146 11.08 -7.14 -9.93
CA ILE A 146 11.93 -7.62 -11.02
C ILE A 146 13.28 -6.89 -11.02
N ALA A 147 13.28 -5.56 -10.88
CA ALA A 147 14.50 -4.77 -10.82
C ALA A 147 15.34 -5.13 -9.59
N GLN A 148 14.71 -5.26 -8.41
CA GLN A 148 15.39 -5.63 -7.17
C GLN A 148 16.04 -7.02 -7.25
N LEU A 149 15.35 -8.02 -7.81
CA LEU A 149 15.91 -9.36 -8.00
C LEU A 149 17.05 -9.37 -9.01
N ASN A 150 16.93 -8.62 -10.09
CA ASN A 150 18.02 -8.50 -11.07
C ASN A 150 19.26 -7.88 -10.46
N GLU A 151 19.13 -6.78 -9.71
CA GLU A 151 20.24 -6.14 -8.99
C GLU A 151 20.88 -7.10 -7.96
N TRP A 152 20.04 -7.77 -7.16
CA TRP A 152 20.53 -8.76 -6.21
C TRP A 152 21.29 -9.89 -6.92
N SER A 153 20.75 -10.41 -8.01
CA SER A 153 21.34 -11.49 -8.79
C SER A 153 22.66 -11.09 -9.44
N ASP A 154 22.77 -9.86 -9.95
CA ASP A 154 24.04 -9.35 -10.48
C ASP A 154 25.12 -9.31 -9.40
N LYS A 155 24.75 -8.85 -8.20
CA LYS A 155 25.66 -8.71 -7.06
C LYS A 155 26.05 -10.05 -6.41
N HIS A 156 25.12 -11.00 -6.30
CA HIS A 156 25.33 -12.20 -5.50
C HIS A 156 25.47 -13.49 -6.31
N CYS A 157 24.94 -13.55 -7.53
CA CYS A 157 25.14 -14.69 -8.43
C CYS A 157 26.30 -14.41 -9.39
N THR A 158 26.19 -13.36 -10.23
CA THR A 158 27.15 -13.09 -11.31
C THR A 158 28.56 -12.81 -10.76
N GLN A 159 28.70 -11.96 -9.73
CA GLN A 159 30.01 -11.68 -9.13
C GLN A 159 30.60 -12.90 -8.40
N ALA A 160 29.77 -13.87 -8.02
CA ALA A 160 30.23 -15.14 -7.45
C ALA A 160 30.52 -16.22 -8.51
N GLY A 161 30.48 -15.90 -9.80
CA GLY A 161 30.69 -16.85 -10.89
C GLY A 161 29.49 -17.81 -11.13
N LEU A 162 28.33 -17.52 -10.54
CA LEU A 162 27.12 -18.31 -10.73
C LEU A 162 26.26 -17.72 -11.85
N THR A 163 25.40 -18.56 -12.42
CA THR A 163 24.43 -18.12 -13.44
C THR A 163 23.42 -17.15 -12.83
N LYS A 164 23.16 -16.04 -13.51
CA LYS A 164 22.15 -15.06 -13.10
C LYS A 164 20.76 -15.70 -12.99
N MET A 165 19.94 -15.25 -12.03
CA MET A 165 18.53 -15.61 -11.96
C MET A 165 17.80 -15.24 -13.26
N ASN A 166 16.93 -16.10 -13.75
CA ASN A 166 16.05 -15.81 -14.88
C ASN A 166 14.72 -15.24 -14.35
N VAL A 167 14.66 -13.92 -14.14
CA VAL A 167 13.46 -13.26 -13.60
C VAL A 167 12.50 -12.95 -14.73
N VAL A 168 11.28 -13.54 -14.69
CA VAL A 168 10.23 -13.38 -15.70
C VAL A 168 9.06 -12.57 -15.16
N GLY A 169 8.53 -11.67 -16.00
CA GLY A 169 7.40 -10.83 -15.67
C GLY A 169 6.07 -11.56 -15.82
N ALA A 170 5.37 -11.77 -14.72
CA ALA A 170 3.98 -12.17 -14.67
C ALA A 170 3.05 -10.95 -14.80
N GLU A 171 1.78 -11.17 -15.15
CA GLU A 171 0.82 -10.08 -15.25
C GLU A 171 0.57 -9.42 -13.88
N ASN A 172 0.43 -10.24 -12.84
CA ASN A 172 0.23 -9.83 -11.45
C ASN A 172 0.71 -10.95 -10.50
N ASN A 173 0.58 -10.76 -9.18
CA ASN A 173 0.99 -11.77 -8.19
C ASN A 173 0.15 -13.06 -8.25
N ILE A 174 -1.12 -12.99 -8.68
CA ILE A 174 -1.96 -14.17 -8.84
C ILE A 174 -1.44 -15.03 -10.00
N ASP A 175 -1.13 -14.41 -11.14
CA ASP A 175 -0.53 -15.09 -12.28
C ASP A 175 0.84 -15.69 -11.92
N ALA A 176 1.73 -14.95 -11.24
CA ALA A 176 3.00 -15.47 -10.77
C ALA A 176 2.84 -16.73 -9.90
N ARG A 177 1.87 -16.71 -8.96
CA ARG A 177 1.55 -17.86 -8.09
C ARG A 177 1.00 -19.03 -8.88
N MET A 178 0.15 -18.80 -9.88
CA MET A 178 -0.33 -19.86 -10.77
C MET A 178 0.78 -20.48 -11.60
N GLN A 179 1.72 -19.71 -12.11
CA GLN A 179 2.90 -20.21 -12.83
C GLN A 179 3.75 -21.12 -11.93
N LEU A 180 3.93 -20.73 -10.64
CA LEU A 180 4.63 -21.56 -9.64
C LEU A 180 3.88 -22.88 -9.39
N LYS A 181 2.56 -22.83 -9.16
CA LYS A 181 1.74 -24.05 -8.95
C LYS A 181 1.76 -25.02 -10.14
N GLN A 182 1.95 -24.48 -11.34
CA GLN A 182 2.05 -25.26 -12.58
C GLN A 182 3.48 -25.71 -12.91
N ASN A 183 4.45 -25.49 -12.03
CA ASN A 183 5.87 -25.77 -12.24
C ASN A 183 6.46 -25.11 -13.51
N ARG A 184 5.91 -23.96 -13.93
CA ARG A 184 6.44 -23.17 -15.06
C ARG A 184 7.63 -22.32 -14.65
N VAL A 185 7.77 -22.08 -13.34
CA VAL A 185 8.86 -21.36 -12.68
C VAL A 185 9.28 -22.11 -11.42
N ASP A 186 10.53 -21.95 -10.99
CA ASP A 186 11.09 -22.59 -9.81
C ASP A 186 10.66 -21.87 -8.51
N ALA A 187 10.46 -20.55 -8.59
CA ALA A 187 10.00 -19.71 -7.50
C ALA A 187 9.14 -18.57 -8.02
N MET A 188 8.42 -17.91 -7.12
CA MET A 188 7.88 -16.58 -7.35
C MET A 188 8.38 -15.61 -6.28
N ALA A 189 8.42 -14.32 -6.61
CA ALA A 189 8.74 -13.27 -5.66
C ALA A 189 7.60 -12.27 -5.54
N GLN A 190 7.33 -11.88 -4.30
CA GLN A 190 6.38 -10.81 -3.98
C GLN A 190 6.74 -10.16 -2.65
N ASP A 191 5.95 -9.18 -2.25
CA ASP A 191 6.10 -8.52 -0.96
C ASP A 191 5.87 -9.49 0.20
N SER A 192 6.76 -9.47 1.18
CA SER A 192 6.68 -10.32 2.36
C SER A 192 5.40 -10.10 3.18
N LEU A 193 4.79 -8.93 3.03
CA LEU A 193 3.56 -8.52 3.72
C LEU A 193 2.39 -9.49 3.52
N THR A 194 2.24 -10.06 2.32
CA THR A 194 1.07 -10.87 1.93
C THR A 194 1.31 -12.38 2.03
N ILE A 195 2.55 -12.81 2.19
CA ILE A 195 2.90 -14.24 2.20
C ILE A 195 2.25 -15.00 3.37
N PRO A 196 2.21 -14.49 4.62
CA PRO A 196 1.55 -15.20 5.73
C PRO A 196 0.08 -15.50 5.46
N TYR A 197 -0.64 -14.57 4.82
CA TYR A 197 -2.03 -14.79 4.44
C TYR A 197 -2.15 -15.91 3.39
N ILE A 198 -1.28 -15.91 2.37
CA ILE A 198 -1.29 -16.95 1.32
C ILE A 198 -1.01 -18.33 1.94
N GLN A 199 -0.02 -18.42 2.85
CA GLN A 199 0.29 -19.67 3.55
C GLN A 199 -0.87 -20.15 4.45
N GLN A 200 -1.66 -19.22 4.98
CA GLN A 200 -2.84 -19.53 5.80
C GLN A 200 -3.97 -20.13 4.97
N ILE A 201 -4.25 -19.58 3.78
CA ILE A 201 -5.36 -20.03 2.92
C ILE A 201 -4.98 -21.24 2.06
N GLU A 202 -3.72 -21.39 1.69
CA GLU A 202 -3.18 -22.51 0.92
C GLU A 202 -2.19 -23.32 1.80
N LYS A 203 -2.70 -23.86 2.91
CA LYS A 203 -1.89 -24.55 3.92
C LYS A 203 -1.04 -25.66 3.32
N GLY A 204 0.26 -25.62 3.62
CA GLY A 204 1.22 -26.64 3.21
C GLY A 204 1.61 -26.60 1.73
N VAL A 205 1.03 -25.70 0.92
CA VAL A 205 1.36 -25.60 -0.51
C VAL A 205 2.66 -24.83 -0.73
N PHE A 206 2.86 -23.75 0.02
CA PHE A 206 3.99 -22.85 -0.18
C PHE A 206 4.84 -22.67 1.08
N THR A 207 6.13 -22.47 0.86
CA THR A 207 7.06 -22.00 1.88
C THR A 207 7.92 -20.86 1.36
N THR A 208 8.53 -20.11 2.26
CA THR A 208 9.45 -19.00 1.91
C THR A 208 10.88 -19.50 1.87
N VAL A 209 11.69 -18.79 1.08
CA VAL A 209 13.15 -18.98 0.99
C VAL A 209 13.81 -17.79 1.63
N ASP A 210 14.68 -18.03 2.62
CA ASP A 210 15.49 -17.01 3.30
C ASP A 210 14.64 -15.91 3.99
N GLN A 211 15.27 -14.84 4.41
CA GLN A 211 14.62 -13.64 4.93
C GLN A 211 14.27 -12.68 3.78
N PRO A 212 13.27 -11.81 3.96
CA PRO A 212 12.97 -10.78 2.97
C PRO A 212 14.17 -9.85 2.76
N ILE A 213 14.37 -9.43 1.52
CA ILE A 213 15.43 -8.50 1.13
C ILE A 213 14.82 -7.17 0.66
N ASN A 214 15.65 -6.13 0.58
CA ASN A 214 15.30 -4.84 -0.02
C ASN A 214 14.00 -4.24 0.56
N PHE A 215 13.93 -4.13 1.90
CA PHE A 215 12.81 -3.45 2.54
C PHE A 215 12.62 -2.04 1.99
N SER A 216 11.38 -1.71 1.64
CA SER A 216 10.98 -0.40 1.17
C SER A 216 9.69 0.03 1.86
N TYR A 217 9.49 1.35 1.93
CA TYR A 217 8.21 1.91 2.34
C TYR A 217 7.17 1.74 1.23
N MET A 218 5.92 1.67 1.64
CA MET A 218 4.74 1.66 0.79
C MET A 218 3.84 2.81 1.22
N GLY A 219 3.43 3.62 0.26
CA GLY A 219 2.76 4.88 0.56
C GLY A 219 1.39 5.03 -0.09
N MET A 220 0.59 5.90 0.52
CA MET A 220 -0.55 6.53 -0.13
C MET A 220 -0.03 7.45 -1.22
N GLY A 221 -0.41 7.20 -2.48
CA GLY A 221 -0.02 8.06 -3.59
C GLY A 221 -0.94 9.25 -3.74
N VAL A 222 -0.38 10.46 -3.72
CA VAL A 222 -1.10 11.73 -3.81
C VAL A 222 -0.45 12.60 -4.88
N SER A 223 -1.23 13.44 -5.60
CA SER A 223 -0.66 14.42 -6.53
C SER A 223 0.39 15.29 -5.85
N SER A 224 1.54 15.50 -6.50
CA SER A 224 2.60 16.37 -5.98
C SER A 224 2.14 17.83 -5.79
N ASP A 225 1.13 18.25 -6.56
CA ASP A 225 0.57 19.60 -6.47
C ASP A 225 -0.45 19.74 -5.33
N ASN A 226 -0.97 18.63 -4.78
CA ASN A 226 -1.97 18.67 -3.71
C ASN A 226 -1.33 18.61 -2.31
N VAL A 227 -0.46 19.58 -2.01
CA VAL A 227 0.22 19.70 -0.71
C VAL A 227 -0.75 19.72 0.49
N PRO A 228 -1.94 20.36 0.43
CA PRO A 228 -2.89 20.28 1.54
C PRO A 228 -3.35 18.86 1.85
N LEU A 229 -3.68 18.04 0.84
CA LEU A 229 -4.11 16.66 1.06
C LEU A 229 -2.96 15.79 1.59
N GLN A 230 -1.74 15.97 1.08
CA GLN A 230 -0.55 15.28 1.59
C GLN A 230 -0.38 15.50 3.10
N LYS A 231 -0.45 16.76 3.54
CA LYS A 231 -0.33 17.12 4.96
C LYS A 231 -1.48 16.56 5.80
N ASN A 232 -2.72 16.63 5.30
CA ASN A 232 -3.87 16.10 6.02
C ASN A 232 -3.77 14.58 6.21
N LEU A 233 -3.38 13.84 5.17
CA LEU A 233 -3.16 12.39 5.25
C LEU A 233 -2.02 12.05 6.20
N GLN A 234 -0.90 12.79 6.14
CA GLN A 234 0.23 12.62 7.05
C GLN A 234 -0.17 12.84 8.51
N GLN A 235 -0.88 13.93 8.80
CA GLN A 235 -1.34 14.25 10.16
C GLN A 235 -2.34 13.23 10.68
N ALA A 236 -3.29 12.81 9.84
CA ALA A 236 -4.26 11.78 10.19
C ALA A 236 -3.57 10.45 10.52
N LEU A 237 -2.64 9.98 9.68
CA LEU A 237 -1.86 8.78 9.95
C LEU A 237 -1.03 8.92 11.23
N GLN A 238 -0.31 10.06 11.42
CA GLN A 238 0.50 10.26 12.63
C GLN A 238 -0.36 10.17 13.89
N LYS A 239 -1.54 10.79 13.90
CA LYS A 239 -2.46 10.70 15.04
C LYS A 239 -2.95 9.27 15.28
N MET A 240 -3.25 8.51 14.21
CA MET A 240 -3.63 7.10 14.34
C MET A 240 -2.48 6.23 14.88
N ILE A 241 -1.22 6.58 14.57
CA ILE A 241 -0.03 5.93 15.16
C ILE A 241 0.05 6.25 16.66
N ASP A 242 -0.05 7.54 17.02
CA ASP A 242 0.13 8.03 18.38
C ASP A 242 -0.96 7.50 19.33
N ASP A 243 -2.21 7.33 18.87
CA ASP A 243 -3.34 6.85 19.67
C ASP A 243 -3.58 5.33 19.60
N GLY A 244 -2.76 4.61 18.80
CA GLY A 244 -2.76 3.15 18.72
C GLY A 244 -3.78 2.55 17.73
N ARG A 245 -4.65 3.33 17.08
CA ARG A 245 -5.61 2.84 16.08
C ARG A 245 -4.89 2.16 14.90
N TYR A 246 -3.78 2.72 14.45
CA TYR A 246 -2.97 2.13 13.39
C TYR A 246 -2.44 0.73 13.79
N ALA A 247 -1.89 0.58 14.98
CA ALA A 247 -1.42 -0.72 15.48
C ALA A 247 -2.57 -1.73 15.62
N ALA A 248 -3.76 -1.27 16.06
CA ALA A 248 -4.95 -2.12 16.13
C ALA A 248 -5.40 -2.63 14.75
N LEU A 249 -5.31 -1.81 13.70
CA LEU A 249 -5.62 -2.23 12.33
C LEU A 249 -4.63 -3.28 11.81
N LEU A 250 -3.31 -3.09 12.03
CA LEU A 250 -2.29 -4.07 11.66
C LEU A 250 -2.58 -5.43 12.33
N LYS A 251 -2.89 -5.42 13.62
CA LYS A 251 -3.23 -6.62 14.38
C LYS A 251 -4.52 -7.27 13.87
N LYS A 252 -5.57 -6.48 13.60
CA LYS A 252 -6.85 -6.97 13.05
C LYS A 252 -6.64 -7.77 11.76
N TRP A 253 -5.76 -7.29 10.89
CA TRP A 253 -5.51 -7.91 9.59
C TRP A 253 -4.31 -8.87 9.60
N ASN A 254 -3.78 -9.20 10.80
CA ASN A 254 -2.64 -10.10 10.98
C ASN A 254 -1.43 -9.73 10.09
N LEU A 255 -1.20 -8.43 9.92
CA LEU A 255 -0.01 -7.95 9.23
C LEU A 255 1.22 -8.05 10.14
N PRO A 256 2.40 -8.41 9.59
CA PRO A 256 3.61 -8.50 10.41
C PRO A 256 3.93 -7.16 11.10
N GLU A 257 4.33 -7.21 12.37
CA GLU A 257 4.73 -6.01 13.12
C GLU A 257 5.84 -5.22 12.43
N VAL A 258 6.77 -5.93 11.78
CA VAL A 258 7.84 -5.33 10.98
C VAL A 258 7.32 -4.49 9.80
N SER A 259 6.06 -4.66 9.42
CA SER A 259 5.42 -3.87 8.36
C SER A 259 4.89 -2.52 8.82
N ALA A 260 4.90 -2.27 10.14
CA ALA A 260 4.53 -0.97 10.69
C ALA A 260 5.56 0.11 10.32
N VAL A 261 5.06 1.32 10.04
CA VAL A 261 5.91 2.51 9.96
C VAL A 261 6.01 3.16 11.35
N PRO A 262 7.22 3.64 11.74
CA PRO A 262 7.39 4.27 13.06
C PRO A 262 6.79 5.68 13.14
N ALA A 263 6.57 6.32 12.01
CA ALA A 263 5.99 7.66 11.87
C ALA A 263 5.42 7.83 10.46
N ALA A 264 4.51 8.79 10.28
CA ALA A 264 3.99 9.18 8.98
C ALA A 264 5.01 10.02 8.22
N LEU A 265 5.68 9.44 7.23
CA LEU A 265 6.73 10.08 6.44
C LEU A 265 6.21 10.44 5.06
N ILE A 266 6.83 11.45 4.44
CA ILE A 266 6.57 11.85 3.05
C ILE A 266 7.81 11.54 2.22
N ASN A 267 7.67 10.75 1.15
CA ASN A 267 8.74 10.37 0.24
C ASN A 267 9.96 9.81 0.98
N SER A 268 9.73 8.86 1.86
CA SER A 268 10.77 8.24 2.68
C SER A 268 11.79 7.49 1.81
N LYS A 269 13.03 7.49 2.25
CA LYS A 269 14.06 6.65 1.64
C LYS A 269 13.76 5.19 1.96
N PRO A 270 14.10 4.26 1.06
CA PRO A 270 13.99 2.83 1.34
C PRO A 270 14.66 2.49 2.67
N ALA A 271 13.99 1.68 3.50
CA ALA A 271 14.62 1.15 4.71
C ALA A 271 15.79 0.24 4.27
N THR A 272 16.97 0.50 4.78
CA THR A 272 18.08 -0.46 4.67
C THR A 272 17.70 -1.71 5.44
N ALA A 273 18.01 -2.90 4.89
CA ALA A 273 17.81 -4.16 5.59
C ALA A 273 18.49 -4.09 6.97
N LEU A 274 17.73 -4.45 8.00
CA LEU A 274 18.22 -4.54 9.37
C LEU A 274 19.18 -5.71 9.51
#